data_885ab0649701b188f0f3d3b9d33e3432
#
_entry.id   885ab0649701b188f0f3d3b9d33e3432
#
_cell.length_a   1.000
_cell.length_b   1.000
_cell.length_c   1.000
_cell.angle_alpha   90.00
_cell.angle_beta   90.00
_cell.angle_gamma   90.00
#
_symmetry.space_group_name_H-M   'P 1'
#
loop_
_entity.id
_entity.type
_entity.pdbx_description
1 polymer ?
#
loop_
_entity_poly.entity_id
_entity_poly.type
_entity_poly.pdbx_seq_one_letter_code
_entity_poly.pdbx_strand_id
1 'polypeptide(L)'
;ASHLPRPTEPFFRVPQYYRIYLCIHRWYQTGCRHFPRERMLLNLYENTFVFEIYCLARLLHLFRQEGFVLEEGRHQEYSLGNRHLYDTSGYQNVYRLRQGGEELTLYFQPVITDHPEEGAGGIHLYRNTTYAFKALEEGHYYTPDYLLKWKSGNRETYLILDAKYSYRKKVLQELMPEMSYKYLLSLSPVPYEEDGKKVEPAVRGLEILYGLTNGEQELESFYNCRLPGTSILPAANVIPFAETVTEENQQKNIRELLREMRG
;
A
#
# COMPACT_ATOMS: atom_id res chain seq x y z
N ALA A 1 3.87 -30.98 19.23
CA ALA A 1 2.85 -29.91 19.24
C ALA A 1 3.58 -28.57 19.42
N SER A 2 3.64 -27.77 18.37
CA SER A 2 4.22 -26.42 18.41
C SER A 2 3.20 -25.49 19.04
N HIS A 3 3.54 -24.96 20.19
CA HIS A 3 2.70 -23.98 20.86
C HIS A 3 2.98 -22.59 20.28
N LEU A 4 1.92 -21.84 19.94
CA LEU A 4 2.03 -20.42 19.72
C LEU A 4 2.63 -19.75 20.96
N PRO A 5 3.57 -18.82 20.81
CA PRO A 5 4.09 -18.09 21.94
C PRO A 5 2.95 -17.36 22.66
N ARG A 6 3.04 -17.25 23.97
CA ARG A 6 2.09 -16.49 24.75
C ARG A 6 2.23 -15.00 24.36
N PRO A 7 1.11 -14.29 24.18
CA PRO A 7 1.18 -12.87 23.87
C PRO A 7 1.92 -12.12 24.97
N THR A 8 2.76 -11.19 24.60
CA THR A 8 3.49 -10.33 25.53
C THR A 8 2.57 -9.28 26.11
N GLU A 9 2.99 -8.61 27.19
CA GLU A 9 2.20 -7.59 27.89
C GLU A 9 1.58 -6.50 26.98
N PRO A 10 2.27 -5.98 25.94
CA PRO A 10 1.67 -5.04 24.98
C PRO A 10 0.42 -5.59 24.28
N PHE A 11 0.40 -6.89 23.96
CA PHE A 11 -0.76 -7.51 23.32
C PHE A 11 -1.98 -7.59 24.23
N PHE A 12 -1.80 -7.62 25.56
CA PHE A 12 -2.91 -7.58 26.50
C PHE A 12 -3.37 -6.16 26.80
N ARG A 13 -2.47 -5.18 26.77
CA ARG A 13 -2.79 -3.79 27.08
C ARG A 13 -3.54 -3.07 25.98
N VAL A 14 -3.33 -3.47 24.74
CA VAL A 14 -3.95 -2.88 23.55
C VAL A 14 -5.00 -3.84 23.02
N PRO A 15 -6.31 -3.57 23.18
CA PRO A 15 -7.38 -4.50 22.78
C PRO A 15 -7.32 -4.91 21.32
N GLN A 16 -6.89 -4.02 20.43
CA GLN A 16 -6.73 -4.26 19.01
C GLN A 16 -5.65 -5.34 18.75
N TYR A 17 -4.55 -5.27 19.43
CA TYR A 17 -3.47 -6.27 19.31
C TYR A 17 -3.92 -7.63 19.82
N TYR A 18 -4.69 -7.66 20.90
CA TYR A 18 -5.24 -8.90 21.40
C TYR A 18 -6.24 -9.54 20.43
N ARG A 19 -7.07 -8.73 19.77
CA ARG A 19 -7.97 -9.21 18.72
C ARG A 19 -7.22 -9.78 17.52
N ILE A 20 -6.18 -9.09 17.05
CA ILE A 20 -5.30 -9.57 15.98
C ILE A 20 -4.64 -10.89 16.40
N TYR A 21 -4.11 -10.96 17.60
CA TYR A 21 -3.54 -12.19 18.15
C TYR A 21 -4.55 -13.33 18.13
N LEU A 22 -5.79 -13.09 18.58
CA LEU A 22 -6.85 -14.10 18.55
C LEU A 22 -7.23 -14.53 17.13
N CYS A 23 -7.26 -13.61 16.16
CA CYS A 23 -7.49 -13.92 14.76
C CYS A 23 -6.38 -14.83 14.20
N ILE A 24 -5.13 -14.49 14.47
CA ILE A 24 -3.96 -15.28 14.07
C ILE A 24 -3.97 -16.65 14.76
N HIS A 25 -4.29 -16.69 16.05
CA HIS A 25 -4.39 -17.93 16.81
C HIS A 25 -5.48 -18.84 16.25
N ARG A 26 -6.65 -18.27 15.93
CA ARG A 26 -7.77 -18.99 15.33
C ARG A 26 -7.40 -19.50 13.94
N TRP A 27 -6.79 -18.66 13.11
CA TRP A 27 -6.32 -19.00 11.78
C TRP A 27 -5.24 -20.09 11.80
N TYR A 28 -4.34 -20.03 12.76
CA TYR A 28 -3.33 -21.06 13.02
C TYR A 28 -3.92 -22.41 13.42
N GLN A 29 -5.01 -22.39 14.19
CA GLN A 29 -5.72 -23.61 14.58
C GLN A 29 -6.55 -24.20 13.42
N THR A 30 -7.07 -23.39 12.53
CA THR A 30 -7.92 -23.80 11.41
C THR A 30 -7.16 -24.28 10.17
N GLY A 31 -5.83 -24.24 10.16
CA GLY A 31 -5.08 -25.10 9.24
C GLY A 31 -4.46 -24.47 8.00
N CYS A 32 -4.14 -23.20 7.98
CA CYS A 32 -3.23 -22.67 6.97
C CYS A 32 -1.79 -23.19 7.17
N ARG A 33 -1.46 -24.25 6.47
CA ARG A 33 -0.24 -25.05 6.69
C ARG A 33 1.04 -24.49 6.06
N HIS A 34 1.01 -23.32 5.39
CA HIS A 34 2.11 -22.88 4.52
C HIS A 34 2.80 -21.57 4.91
N PHE A 35 2.58 -21.05 6.11
CA PHE A 35 3.35 -19.90 6.57
C PHE A 35 4.67 -20.34 7.22
N PRO A 36 5.80 -19.74 6.85
CA PRO A 36 7.04 -19.89 7.61
C PRO A 36 6.83 -19.26 8.99
N ARG A 37 6.53 -20.14 9.96
CA ARG A 37 6.01 -19.83 11.30
C ARG A 37 6.84 -18.80 12.07
N GLU A 38 8.16 -18.94 11.95
CA GLU A 38 9.10 -18.14 12.74
C GLU A 38 9.21 -16.71 12.26
N ARG A 39 9.14 -16.49 10.96
CA ARG A 39 9.29 -15.16 10.36
C ARG A 39 8.03 -14.30 10.52
N MET A 40 6.86 -14.90 10.40
CA MET A 40 5.60 -14.23 10.67
C MET A 40 5.48 -13.76 12.12
N LEU A 41 5.91 -14.60 13.07
CA LEU A 41 5.86 -14.24 14.49
C LEU A 41 6.85 -13.13 14.82
N LEU A 42 8.06 -13.15 14.24
CA LEU A 42 9.04 -12.07 14.43
C LEU A 42 8.51 -10.74 13.87
N ASN A 43 7.91 -10.76 12.68
CA ASN A 43 7.34 -9.56 12.06
C ASN A 43 6.09 -9.04 12.80
N LEU A 44 5.33 -9.90 13.48
CA LEU A 44 4.21 -9.47 14.32
C LEU A 44 4.65 -8.68 15.57
N TYR A 45 5.91 -8.76 15.96
CA TYR A 45 6.45 -7.90 17.04
C TYR A 45 6.72 -6.47 16.57
N GLU A 46 6.76 -6.21 15.27
CA GLU A 46 6.89 -4.87 14.72
C GLU A 46 5.49 -4.26 14.50
N ASN A 47 5.11 -3.29 15.33
CA ASN A 47 3.82 -2.60 15.24
C ASN A 47 3.53 -2.05 13.83
N THR A 48 4.56 -1.67 13.10
CA THR A 48 4.49 -1.15 11.75
C THR A 48 3.97 -2.20 10.78
N PHE A 49 4.55 -3.40 10.79
CA PHE A 49 4.12 -4.48 9.90
C PHE A 49 2.69 -4.97 10.19
N VAL A 50 2.32 -5.03 11.48
CA VAL A 50 0.93 -5.37 11.86
C VAL A 50 -0.05 -4.34 11.30
N PHE A 51 0.33 -3.07 11.34
CA PHE A 51 -0.49 -2.00 10.80
C PHE A 51 -0.58 -2.08 9.28
N GLU A 52 0.51 -2.41 8.58
CA GLU A 52 0.49 -2.64 7.13
C GLU A 52 -0.48 -3.79 6.77
N ILE A 53 -0.41 -4.94 7.44
CA ILE A 53 -1.36 -6.04 7.19
C ILE A 53 -2.80 -5.66 7.50
N TYR A 54 -3.03 -4.88 8.56
CA TYR A 54 -4.36 -4.34 8.87
C TYR A 54 -4.87 -3.45 7.72
N CYS A 55 -4.03 -2.53 7.23
CA CYS A 55 -4.37 -1.65 6.11
C CYS A 55 -4.66 -2.45 4.83
N LEU A 56 -3.85 -3.47 4.52
CA LEU A 56 -4.09 -4.36 3.38
C LEU A 56 -5.49 -5.00 3.43
N ALA A 57 -5.79 -5.64 4.56
CA ALA A 57 -7.06 -6.33 4.73
C ALA A 57 -8.25 -5.35 4.65
N ARG A 58 -8.07 -4.15 5.23
CA ARG A 58 -9.09 -3.12 5.25
C ARG A 58 -9.31 -2.49 3.88
N LEU A 59 -8.24 -2.20 3.12
CA LEU A 59 -8.34 -1.70 1.74
C LEU A 59 -9.11 -2.67 0.85
N LEU A 60 -8.77 -3.96 0.87
CA LEU A 60 -9.48 -5.00 0.11
C LEU A 60 -10.96 -5.08 0.50
N HIS A 61 -11.28 -4.95 1.79
CA HIS A 61 -12.65 -4.93 2.26
C HIS A 61 -13.42 -3.72 1.73
N LEU A 62 -12.84 -2.52 1.82
CA LEU A 62 -13.45 -1.27 1.38
C LEU A 62 -13.64 -1.22 -0.14
N PHE A 63 -12.67 -1.69 -0.95
CA PHE A 63 -12.86 -1.81 -2.39
C PHE A 63 -14.01 -2.77 -2.76
N ARG A 64 -14.19 -3.85 -2.01
CA ARG A 64 -15.34 -4.74 -2.21
C ARG A 64 -16.66 -4.06 -1.86
N GLN A 65 -16.71 -3.22 -0.84
CA GLN A 65 -17.89 -2.43 -0.51
C GLN A 65 -18.20 -1.39 -1.59
N GLU A 66 -17.20 -0.85 -2.28
CA GLU A 66 -17.38 0.03 -3.45
C GLU A 66 -17.75 -0.74 -4.74
N GLY A 67 -17.96 -2.06 -4.66
CA GLY A 67 -18.47 -2.89 -5.75
C GLY A 67 -17.39 -3.58 -6.60
N PHE A 68 -16.13 -3.48 -6.22
CA PHE A 68 -15.07 -4.24 -6.87
C PHE A 68 -15.11 -5.71 -6.44
N VAL A 69 -14.99 -6.62 -7.40
CA VAL A 69 -14.92 -8.07 -7.17
C VAL A 69 -13.46 -8.50 -7.25
N LEU A 70 -12.97 -9.17 -6.23
CA LEU A 70 -11.64 -9.78 -6.25
C LEU A 70 -11.67 -10.99 -7.19
N GLU A 71 -10.96 -10.92 -8.31
CA GLU A 71 -10.85 -12.00 -9.29
C GLU A 71 -9.65 -12.89 -9.04
N GLU A 72 -8.52 -12.29 -8.66
CA GLU A 72 -7.26 -13.00 -8.50
C GLU A 72 -6.47 -12.46 -7.31
N GLY A 73 -5.92 -13.38 -6.53
CA GLY A 73 -4.84 -13.10 -5.59
C GLY A 73 -3.67 -13.99 -5.94
N ARG A 74 -2.50 -13.43 -6.16
CA ARG A 74 -1.29 -14.18 -6.50
C ARG A 74 -0.09 -13.73 -5.69
N HIS A 75 0.86 -14.64 -5.59
CA HIS A 75 2.20 -14.34 -5.10
C HIS A 75 3.09 -13.97 -6.28
N GLN A 76 3.81 -12.86 -6.15
CA GLN A 76 4.81 -12.42 -7.09
C GLN A 76 6.15 -12.29 -6.38
N GLU A 77 7.13 -13.04 -6.86
CA GLU A 77 8.51 -12.90 -6.42
C GLU A 77 9.18 -11.76 -7.17
N TYR A 78 10.03 -11.01 -6.47
CA TYR A 78 10.87 -9.98 -7.03
C TYR A 78 12.32 -10.41 -6.87
N SER A 79 13.08 -10.37 -7.96
CA SER A 79 14.51 -10.63 -7.94
C SER A 79 15.27 -9.50 -8.61
N LEU A 80 16.39 -9.10 -8.04
CA LEU A 80 17.38 -8.23 -8.67
C LEU A 80 18.65 -9.04 -8.86
N GLY A 81 18.85 -9.50 -10.10
CA GLY A 81 19.99 -10.38 -10.42
C GLY A 81 19.99 -11.64 -9.54
N ASN A 82 21.04 -11.84 -8.75
CA ASN A 82 21.19 -13.01 -7.87
C ASN A 82 20.63 -12.79 -6.43
N ARG A 83 19.92 -11.68 -6.17
CA ARG A 83 19.35 -11.38 -4.85
C ARG A 83 17.84 -11.48 -4.89
N HIS A 84 17.28 -12.40 -4.11
CA HIS A 84 15.86 -12.36 -3.76
C HIS A 84 15.64 -11.22 -2.76
N LEU A 85 14.95 -10.16 -3.19
CA LEU A 85 14.75 -8.95 -2.38
C LEU A 85 13.79 -9.18 -1.22
N TYR A 86 12.78 -10.00 -1.44
CA TYR A 86 11.80 -10.38 -0.45
C TYR A 86 11.52 -11.87 -0.58
N ASP A 87 11.76 -12.60 0.49
CA ASP A 87 11.19 -13.92 0.67
C ASP A 87 9.72 -13.72 1.12
N THR A 88 8.88 -13.43 0.16
CA THR A 88 7.44 -13.36 0.34
C THR A 88 6.79 -14.73 0.15
N SER A 89 7.61 -15.81 0.21
CA SER A 89 7.14 -17.17 0.06
C SER A 89 6.07 -17.46 1.12
N GLY A 90 4.82 -17.46 0.73
CA GLY A 90 3.73 -17.88 1.57
C GLY A 90 2.54 -16.95 1.69
N TYR A 91 2.54 -15.73 1.15
CA TYR A 91 1.35 -14.90 1.07
C TYR A 91 1.20 -14.20 -0.29
N GLN A 92 -0.05 -13.94 -0.65
CA GLN A 92 -0.38 -13.19 -1.85
C GLN A 92 0.02 -11.73 -1.65
N ASN A 93 0.62 -11.12 -2.67
CA ASN A 93 1.03 -9.72 -2.65
C ASN A 93 0.55 -8.94 -3.87
N VAL A 94 -0.21 -9.56 -4.76
CA VAL A 94 -0.88 -8.92 -5.88
C VAL A 94 -2.34 -9.33 -5.89
N TYR A 95 -3.23 -8.36 -5.86
CA TYR A 95 -4.68 -8.56 -5.83
C TYR A 95 -5.30 -7.81 -7.00
N ARG A 96 -5.94 -8.55 -7.91
CA ARG A 96 -6.66 -7.97 -9.04
C ARG A 96 -8.15 -7.94 -8.73
N LEU A 97 -8.72 -6.75 -8.81
CA LEU A 97 -10.13 -6.51 -8.58
C LEU A 97 -10.75 -5.90 -9.85
N ARG A 98 -12.01 -6.19 -10.12
CA ARG A 98 -12.72 -5.67 -11.28
C ARG A 98 -14.10 -5.14 -10.91
N GLN A 99 -14.49 -4.05 -11.59
CA GLN A 99 -15.82 -3.49 -11.54
C GLN A 99 -16.20 -3.00 -12.94
N GLY A 100 -17.19 -3.65 -13.58
CA GLY A 100 -17.56 -3.31 -14.95
C GLY A 100 -16.38 -3.40 -15.93
N GLY A 101 -16.05 -2.29 -16.59
CA GLY A 101 -14.90 -2.19 -17.51
C GLY A 101 -13.61 -1.67 -16.85
N GLU A 102 -13.58 -1.51 -15.54
CA GLU A 102 -12.43 -1.03 -14.78
C GLU A 102 -11.69 -2.18 -14.09
N GLU A 103 -10.37 -2.14 -14.13
CA GLU A 103 -9.50 -3.04 -13.39
C GLU A 103 -8.71 -2.23 -12.35
N LEU A 104 -8.72 -2.71 -11.11
CA LEU A 104 -7.93 -2.18 -10.01
C LEU A 104 -6.98 -3.28 -9.53
N THR A 105 -5.68 -3.04 -9.61
CA THR A 105 -4.68 -3.96 -9.05
C THR A 105 -4.02 -3.32 -7.84
N LEU A 106 -4.11 -4.02 -6.71
CA LEU A 106 -3.41 -3.66 -5.47
C LEU A 106 -2.15 -4.53 -5.34
N TYR A 107 -1.00 -3.90 -5.36
CA TYR A 107 0.29 -4.52 -5.06
C TYR A 107 0.65 -4.21 -3.61
N PHE A 108 1.02 -5.22 -2.85
CA PHE A 108 1.55 -5.11 -1.49
C PHE A 108 3.06 -5.28 -1.51
N GLN A 109 3.78 -4.29 -1.02
CA GLN A 109 5.25 -4.21 -1.01
C GLN A 109 5.86 -4.51 -2.40
N PRO A 110 5.42 -3.80 -3.47
CA PRO A 110 6.01 -3.98 -4.79
C PRO A 110 7.46 -3.50 -4.82
N VAL A 111 8.24 -4.05 -5.76
CA VAL A 111 9.60 -3.58 -6.03
C VAL A 111 9.60 -2.79 -7.34
N ILE A 112 10.03 -1.53 -7.28
CA ILE A 112 10.14 -0.63 -8.43
C ILE A 112 11.61 -0.33 -8.63
N THR A 113 12.19 -0.84 -9.71
CA THR A 113 13.61 -0.75 -10.02
C THR A 113 13.95 0.51 -10.83
N ASP A 114 15.23 0.77 -11.03
CA ASP A 114 15.76 1.76 -11.98
C ASP A 114 15.84 1.23 -13.42
N HIS A 115 15.48 -0.04 -13.66
CA HIS A 115 15.42 -0.67 -14.97
C HIS A 115 13.97 -0.89 -15.41
N PRO A 116 13.40 -0.05 -16.30
CA PRO A 116 12.01 -0.15 -16.71
C PRO A 116 11.66 -1.46 -17.43
N GLU A 117 12.64 -2.11 -18.06
CA GLU A 117 12.46 -3.37 -18.78
C GLU A 117 12.32 -4.57 -17.84
N GLU A 118 12.78 -4.44 -16.61
CA GLU A 118 12.66 -5.46 -15.57
C GLU A 118 11.37 -5.32 -14.74
N GLY A 119 10.47 -4.41 -15.15
CA GLY A 119 9.22 -4.09 -14.47
C GLY A 119 8.42 -5.33 -14.11
N ALA A 120 8.65 -5.85 -12.93
CA ALA A 120 8.04 -7.07 -12.46
C ALA A 120 6.53 -6.87 -12.35
N GLY A 121 5.77 -7.78 -12.95
CA GLY A 121 4.35 -7.94 -12.71
C GLY A 121 3.41 -6.90 -13.31
N GLY A 122 3.80 -6.24 -14.38
CA GLY A 122 2.95 -5.27 -15.08
C GLY A 122 2.90 -3.91 -14.40
N ILE A 123 3.93 -3.54 -13.63
CA ILE A 123 4.14 -2.19 -13.10
C ILE A 123 4.94 -1.40 -14.13
N HIS A 124 4.34 -0.35 -14.69
CA HIS A 124 5.00 0.52 -15.69
C HIS A 124 5.51 1.80 -15.01
N LEU A 125 6.26 1.62 -13.95
CA LEU A 125 6.98 2.68 -13.23
C LEU A 125 8.44 2.29 -13.08
N TYR A 126 9.32 3.28 -13.07
CA TYR A 126 10.73 3.08 -12.76
C TYR A 126 11.25 4.16 -11.81
N ARG A 127 12.31 3.83 -11.10
CA ARG A 127 13.05 4.78 -10.26
C ARG A 127 13.94 5.65 -11.15
N ASN A 128 13.69 6.96 -11.17
CA ASN A 128 14.39 7.91 -12.02
C ASN A 128 15.58 8.59 -11.34
N THR A 129 15.86 8.28 -10.06
CA THR A 129 16.95 8.88 -9.29
C THR A 129 18.03 7.88 -8.95
N THR A 130 19.29 8.29 -9.07
CA THR A 130 20.47 7.50 -8.68
C THR A 130 20.89 7.72 -7.22
N TYR A 131 20.37 8.76 -6.58
CA TYR A 131 20.71 9.12 -5.20
C TYR A 131 19.65 8.60 -4.23
N ALA A 132 20.10 7.87 -3.23
CA ALA A 132 19.26 7.55 -2.07
C ALA A 132 19.07 8.80 -1.20
N PHE A 133 17.87 8.97 -0.64
CA PHE A 133 17.58 10.07 0.29
C PHE A 133 18.41 9.98 1.58
N LYS A 134 18.77 8.76 1.97
CA LYS A 134 19.69 8.46 3.07
C LYS A 134 20.88 7.68 2.53
N ALA A 135 22.08 8.09 2.89
CA ALA A 135 23.35 7.48 2.46
C ALA A 135 23.48 5.96 2.80
N LEU A 136 22.56 5.38 3.50
CA LEU A 136 22.51 3.97 3.91
C LEU A 136 21.57 3.10 3.04
N GLU A 137 20.79 3.68 2.12
CA GLU A 137 19.94 2.91 1.21
C GLU A 137 20.75 2.53 -0.03
N GLU A 138 21.59 1.50 0.10
CA GLU A 138 22.22 0.82 -1.03
C GLU A 138 21.19 0.00 -1.82
N GLY A 139 20.29 0.67 -2.54
CA GLY A 139 19.29 -0.04 -3.33
C GLY A 139 19.00 0.66 -4.65
N HIS A 140 18.95 -0.13 -5.72
CA HIS A 140 18.51 0.30 -7.05
C HIS A 140 16.97 0.24 -7.19
N TYR A 141 16.23 0.22 -6.07
CA TYR A 141 14.78 0.04 -6.07
C TYR A 141 14.08 0.80 -4.94
N TYR A 142 12.78 1.02 -5.12
CA TYR A 142 11.87 1.48 -4.07
C TYR A 142 10.77 0.44 -3.82
N THR A 143 10.33 0.37 -2.56
CA THR A 143 9.25 -0.50 -2.11
C THR A 143 8.26 0.32 -1.30
N PRO A 144 7.25 0.92 -1.93
CA PRO A 144 6.13 1.47 -1.17
C PRO A 144 5.35 0.33 -0.51
N ASP A 145 4.65 0.60 0.59
CA ASP A 145 3.85 -0.43 1.25
C ASP A 145 2.75 -0.95 0.31
N TYR A 146 2.14 -0.05 -0.49
CA TYR A 146 1.18 -0.43 -1.53
C TYR A 146 1.33 0.43 -2.78
N LEU A 147 0.97 -0.19 -3.90
CA LEU A 147 0.77 0.51 -5.16
C LEU A 147 -0.60 0.10 -5.69
N LEU A 148 -1.44 1.08 -5.94
CA LEU A 148 -2.70 0.89 -6.67
C LEU A 148 -2.46 1.22 -8.14
N LYS A 149 -2.87 0.33 -9.01
CA LYS A 149 -2.92 0.52 -10.45
C LYS A 149 -4.37 0.43 -10.90
N TRP A 150 -4.88 1.48 -11.48
CA TRP A 150 -6.20 1.50 -12.09
C TRP A 150 -6.06 1.54 -13.60
N LYS A 151 -6.88 0.74 -14.29
CA LYS A 151 -6.89 0.64 -15.74
C LYS A 151 -8.32 0.63 -16.27
N SER A 152 -8.56 1.44 -17.31
CA SER A 152 -9.81 1.45 -18.07
C SER A 152 -9.52 1.82 -19.51
N GLY A 153 -9.70 0.87 -20.43
CA GLY A 153 -9.26 1.01 -21.81
C GLY A 153 -7.77 1.32 -21.91
N ASN A 154 -7.41 2.42 -22.58
CA ASN A 154 -6.01 2.85 -22.74
C ASN A 154 -5.51 3.77 -21.62
N ARG A 155 -6.32 4.03 -20.60
CA ARG A 155 -5.91 4.84 -19.46
C ARG A 155 -5.38 3.95 -18.36
N GLU A 156 -4.19 4.27 -17.87
CA GLU A 156 -3.57 3.62 -16.72
C GLU A 156 -3.08 4.68 -15.75
N THR A 157 -3.44 4.54 -14.48
CA THR A 157 -3.00 5.46 -13.43
C THR A 157 -2.51 4.70 -12.22
N TYR A 158 -1.58 5.33 -11.51
CA TYR A 158 -1.00 4.82 -10.30
C TYR A 158 -1.24 5.74 -9.12
N LEU A 159 -1.54 5.15 -7.97
CA LEU A 159 -1.56 5.83 -6.69
C LEU A 159 -0.66 5.05 -5.72
N ILE A 160 0.23 5.76 -5.08
CA ILE A 160 1.18 5.17 -4.15
C ILE A 160 0.62 5.34 -2.74
N LEU A 161 0.60 4.25 -1.95
CA LEU A 161 0.16 4.32 -0.57
C LEU A 161 1.28 3.84 0.34
N ASP A 162 1.38 4.48 1.50
CA ASP A 162 2.37 4.14 2.52
C ASP A 162 1.68 4.15 3.90
N ALA A 163 1.85 3.08 4.69
CA ALA A 163 1.19 2.91 5.97
C ALA A 163 2.12 3.31 7.12
N LYS A 164 1.67 4.22 7.97
CA LYS A 164 2.47 4.70 9.10
C LYS A 164 1.71 4.59 10.41
N TYR A 165 2.18 3.73 11.30
CA TYR A 165 1.63 3.67 12.66
C TYR A 165 2.14 4.86 13.47
N SER A 166 1.60 6.03 13.16
CA SER A 166 2.06 7.32 13.68
C SER A 166 0.91 8.32 13.82
N TYR A 167 1.15 9.43 14.52
CA TYR A 167 0.20 10.52 14.66
C TYR A 167 0.21 11.44 13.43
N ARG A 168 -0.96 12.03 13.12
CA ARG A 168 -1.18 12.98 12.02
C ARG A 168 -0.07 14.05 11.94
N LYS A 169 0.26 14.70 13.05
CA LYS A 169 1.27 15.78 13.07
C LYS A 169 2.63 15.32 12.55
N LYS A 170 3.11 14.15 13.01
CA LYS A 170 4.39 13.59 12.56
C LYS A 170 4.33 13.21 11.08
N VAL A 171 3.19 12.65 10.64
CA VAL A 171 3.00 12.28 9.22
C VAL A 171 3.10 13.52 8.34
N LEU A 172 2.38 14.59 8.65
CA LEU A 172 2.38 15.82 7.84
C LEU A 172 3.72 16.57 7.87
N GLN A 173 4.38 16.65 9.03
CA GLN A 173 5.56 17.50 9.19
C GLN A 173 6.87 16.82 8.83
N GLU A 174 6.98 15.52 9.02
CA GLU A 174 8.23 14.79 8.85
C GLU A 174 8.14 13.77 7.70
N LEU A 175 7.11 12.91 7.69
CA LEU A 175 7.05 11.77 6.79
C LEU A 175 6.57 12.15 5.39
N MET A 176 5.56 13.01 5.26
CA MET A 176 5.04 13.40 3.95
C MET A 176 6.10 14.09 3.06
N PRO A 177 6.91 15.05 3.55
CA PRO A 177 7.98 15.61 2.74
C PRO A 177 9.01 14.56 2.27
N GLU A 178 9.40 13.65 3.15
CA GLU A 178 10.34 12.56 2.83
C GLU A 178 9.75 11.62 1.77
N MET A 179 8.52 11.17 1.97
CA MET A 179 7.84 10.24 1.06
C MET A 179 7.50 10.89 -0.28
N SER A 180 7.16 12.20 -0.29
CA SER A 180 6.94 12.94 -1.53
C SER A 180 8.21 12.98 -2.38
N TYR A 181 9.35 13.27 -1.79
CA TYR A 181 10.63 13.18 -2.50
C TYR A 181 10.89 11.76 -3.02
N LYS A 182 10.73 10.75 -2.15
CA LYS A 182 11.01 9.36 -2.46
C LYS A 182 10.11 8.81 -3.57
N TYR A 183 8.84 9.15 -3.57
CA TYR A 183 7.85 8.52 -4.45
C TYR A 183 7.33 9.44 -5.56
N LEU A 184 6.96 10.69 -5.25
CA LEU A 184 6.38 11.55 -6.28
C LEU A 184 7.43 12.15 -7.20
N LEU A 185 8.64 12.45 -6.70
CA LEU A 185 9.71 13.04 -7.51
C LEU A 185 10.66 12.00 -8.09
N SER A 186 10.75 10.83 -7.50
CA SER A 186 11.74 9.81 -7.86
C SER A 186 11.18 8.60 -8.59
N LEU A 187 9.88 8.57 -8.87
CA LEU A 187 9.25 7.56 -9.71
C LEU A 187 8.69 8.21 -10.98
N SER A 188 8.94 7.57 -12.11
CA SER A 188 8.44 8.02 -13.41
C SER A 188 7.67 6.91 -14.10
N PRO A 189 6.55 7.23 -14.77
CA PRO A 189 5.81 6.29 -15.59
C PRO A 189 6.58 5.95 -16.87
N VAL A 190 6.41 4.71 -17.35
CA VAL A 190 6.98 4.20 -18.62
C VAL A 190 5.85 3.99 -19.60
N PRO A 191 5.78 4.75 -20.70
CA PRO A 191 4.84 4.48 -21.77
C PRO A 191 5.11 3.10 -22.39
N TYR A 192 4.05 2.40 -22.78
CA TYR A 192 4.12 1.10 -23.42
C TYR A 192 3.05 0.94 -24.50
N GLU A 193 3.17 -0.10 -25.32
CA GLU A 193 2.16 -0.46 -26.31
C GLU A 193 1.38 -1.69 -25.87
N GLU A 194 0.05 -1.62 -26.01
CA GLU A 194 -0.86 -2.72 -25.77
C GLU A 194 -1.90 -2.76 -26.89
N ASP A 195 -2.06 -3.92 -27.52
CA ASP A 195 -2.98 -4.12 -28.65
C ASP A 195 -2.82 -3.05 -29.77
N GLY A 196 -1.58 -2.64 -30.05
CA GLY A 196 -1.24 -1.62 -31.05
C GLY A 196 -1.64 -0.19 -30.66
N LYS A 197 -1.94 0.04 -29.38
CA LYS A 197 -2.27 1.36 -28.87
C LYS A 197 -1.25 1.78 -27.81
N LYS A 198 -0.83 3.03 -27.90
CA LYS A 198 0.05 3.63 -26.90
C LYS A 198 -0.74 3.85 -25.61
N VAL A 199 -0.21 3.36 -24.50
CA VAL A 199 -0.67 3.64 -23.13
C VAL A 199 0.35 4.55 -22.48
N GLU A 200 -0.10 5.66 -21.93
CA GLU A 200 0.70 6.62 -21.17
C GLU A 200 0.26 6.59 -19.70
N PRO A 201 0.95 5.81 -18.86
CA PRO A 201 0.63 5.74 -17.44
C PRO A 201 0.86 7.09 -16.74
N ALA A 202 0.16 7.34 -15.64
CA ALA A 202 0.36 8.55 -14.84
C ALA A 202 0.35 8.24 -13.35
N VAL A 203 1.27 8.84 -12.59
CA VAL A 203 1.22 8.84 -11.12
C VAL A 203 0.28 9.94 -10.69
N ARG A 204 -0.80 9.60 -10.00
CA ARG A 204 -1.85 10.54 -9.56
C ARG A 204 -1.58 11.12 -8.18
N GLY A 205 -0.91 10.37 -7.30
CA GLY A 205 -0.65 10.87 -5.97
C GLY A 205 0.07 9.90 -5.05
N LEU A 206 0.27 10.39 -3.84
CA LEU A 206 0.78 9.69 -2.68
C LEU A 206 -0.20 9.85 -1.52
N GLU A 207 -0.64 8.74 -0.96
CA GLU A 207 -1.53 8.69 0.20
C GLU A 207 -0.81 8.06 1.38
N ILE A 208 -0.69 8.77 2.51
CA ILE A 208 -0.17 8.18 3.73
C ILE A 208 -1.33 7.77 4.64
N LEU A 209 -1.48 6.45 4.83
CA LEU A 209 -2.43 5.87 5.76
C LEU A 209 -1.84 5.92 7.17
N TYR A 210 -2.48 6.62 8.12
CA TYR A 210 -1.94 6.73 9.47
C TYR A 210 -2.86 6.13 10.54
N GLY A 211 -2.25 5.47 11.55
CA GLY A 211 -2.98 4.62 12.50
C GLY A 211 -3.28 5.26 13.85
N LEU A 212 -2.56 6.31 14.28
CA LEU A 212 -2.78 6.94 15.57
C LEU A 212 -3.61 8.23 15.40
N THR A 213 -4.92 8.11 15.57
CA THR A 213 -5.87 9.22 15.41
C THR A 213 -6.31 9.79 16.77
N ASN A 214 -6.55 11.10 16.80
CA ASN A 214 -7.12 11.83 17.94
C ASN A 214 -8.54 12.33 17.64
N GLY A 215 -9.30 11.54 16.87
CA GLY A 215 -10.64 11.90 16.41
C GLY A 215 -10.74 12.37 14.96
N GLU A 216 -9.60 12.41 14.24
CA GLU A 216 -9.61 12.68 12.79
C GLU A 216 -10.37 11.57 12.05
N GLN A 217 -11.19 11.95 11.09
CA GLN A 217 -12.08 11.05 10.37
C GLN A 217 -11.90 11.12 8.85
N GLU A 218 -11.48 12.27 8.32
CA GLU A 218 -11.48 12.55 6.89
C GLU A 218 -10.07 12.68 6.34
N LEU A 219 -9.95 12.39 5.04
CA LEU A 219 -8.77 12.65 4.24
C LEU A 219 -8.42 14.14 4.29
N GLU A 220 -7.14 14.44 4.39
CA GLU A 220 -6.60 15.79 4.40
C GLU A 220 -5.49 15.94 3.37
N SER A 221 -5.59 16.98 2.53
CA SER A 221 -4.53 17.30 1.58
C SER A 221 -3.34 17.95 2.28
N PHE A 222 -2.14 17.50 1.90
CA PHE A 222 -0.89 18.13 2.29
C PHE A 222 -0.73 19.52 1.66
N TYR A 223 -1.31 19.70 0.47
CA TYR A 223 -1.25 20.97 -0.25
C TYR A 223 -2.33 21.92 0.23
N ASN A 224 -1.93 23.16 0.45
CA ASN A 224 -2.86 24.25 0.72
C ASN A 224 -3.31 24.89 -0.61
N CYS A 225 -4.29 24.27 -1.28
CA CYS A 225 -4.87 24.85 -2.48
C CYS A 225 -5.88 25.93 -2.12
N ARG A 226 -5.52 27.20 -2.35
CA ARG A 226 -6.38 28.37 -2.06
C ARG A 226 -7.34 28.71 -3.19
N LEU A 227 -7.20 28.06 -4.34
CA LEU A 227 -8.04 28.32 -5.52
C LEU A 227 -9.18 27.30 -5.58
N PRO A 228 -10.45 27.71 -5.41
CA PRO A 228 -11.59 26.81 -5.53
C PRO A 228 -11.61 26.11 -6.89
N GLY A 229 -11.88 24.81 -6.89
CA GLY A 229 -12.00 24.02 -8.12
C GLY A 229 -10.68 23.64 -8.79
N THR A 230 -9.52 23.95 -8.19
CA THR A 230 -8.23 23.47 -8.68
C THR A 230 -7.76 22.28 -7.84
N SER A 231 -7.26 21.25 -8.52
CA SER A 231 -6.53 20.12 -7.90
C SER A 231 -5.05 20.25 -8.20
N ILE A 232 -4.21 19.92 -7.22
CA ILE A 232 -2.75 19.83 -7.42
C ILE A 232 -2.45 18.37 -7.73
N LEU A 233 -1.79 18.13 -8.86
CA LEU A 233 -1.36 16.82 -9.29
C LEU A 233 0.17 16.77 -9.45
N PRO A 234 0.81 15.67 -9.04
CA PRO A 234 0.23 14.57 -8.29
C PRO A 234 -0.25 15.00 -6.91
N ALA A 235 -1.36 14.43 -6.43
CA ALA A 235 -1.90 14.70 -5.10
C ALA A 235 -0.96 14.20 -3.99
N ALA A 236 -1.04 14.79 -2.81
CA ALA A 236 -0.39 14.27 -1.61
C ALA A 236 -1.35 14.44 -0.43
N ASN A 237 -1.83 13.33 0.12
CA ASN A 237 -2.84 13.36 1.16
C ASN A 237 -2.47 12.46 2.33
N VAL A 238 -3.09 12.71 3.47
CA VAL A 238 -3.04 11.85 4.65
C VAL A 238 -4.44 11.35 4.97
N ILE A 239 -4.55 10.06 5.23
CA ILE A 239 -5.81 9.38 5.47
C ILE A 239 -5.77 8.74 6.86
N PRO A 240 -6.67 9.12 7.79
CA PRO A 240 -6.82 8.40 9.04
C PRO A 240 -7.35 6.99 8.77
N PHE A 241 -6.61 5.97 9.21
CA PHE A 241 -6.89 4.58 8.87
C PHE A 241 -6.81 3.67 10.11
N ALA A 242 -7.67 3.93 11.07
CA ALA A 242 -7.73 3.24 12.36
C ALA A 242 -9.14 2.71 12.64
N GLU A 243 -9.30 1.81 13.60
CA GLU A 243 -10.61 1.34 14.06
C GLU A 243 -11.51 2.45 14.64
N THR A 244 -10.90 3.55 15.10
CA THR A 244 -11.61 4.72 15.61
C THR A 244 -12.25 5.57 14.50
N VAL A 245 -11.86 5.37 13.25
CA VAL A 245 -12.49 6.01 12.09
C VAL A 245 -13.75 5.24 11.74
N THR A 246 -14.88 5.95 11.64
CA THR A 246 -16.16 5.31 11.31
C THR A 246 -16.11 4.65 9.93
N GLU A 247 -16.89 3.60 9.74
CA GLU A 247 -16.92 2.89 8.47
C GLU A 247 -17.38 3.79 7.32
N GLU A 248 -18.35 4.66 7.58
CA GLU A 248 -18.84 5.66 6.61
C GLU A 248 -17.72 6.60 6.15
N ASN A 249 -16.92 7.11 7.09
CA ASN A 249 -15.80 7.99 6.76
C ASN A 249 -14.67 7.24 6.05
N GLN A 250 -14.39 6.01 6.42
CA GLN A 250 -13.43 5.19 5.68
C GLN A 250 -13.89 4.96 4.23
N GLN A 251 -15.16 4.65 4.01
CA GLN A 251 -15.72 4.54 2.65
C GLN A 251 -15.65 5.85 1.88
N LYS A 252 -15.97 6.98 2.53
CA LYS A 252 -15.84 8.31 1.93
C LYS A 252 -14.42 8.57 1.47
N ASN A 253 -13.43 8.30 2.33
CA ASN A 253 -12.01 8.47 2.01
C ASN A 253 -11.59 7.60 0.81
N ILE A 254 -12.05 6.34 0.75
CA ILE A 254 -11.75 5.44 -0.37
C ILE A 254 -12.41 5.92 -1.68
N ARG A 255 -13.63 6.46 -1.64
CA ARG A 255 -14.27 7.03 -2.84
C ARG A 255 -13.48 8.22 -3.38
N GLU A 256 -12.95 9.06 -2.50
CA GLU A 256 -12.10 10.18 -2.91
C GLU A 256 -10.81 9.68 -3.57
N LEU A 257 -10.16 8.69 -2.97
CA LEU A 257 -8.99 8.03 -3.53
C LEU A 257 -9.28 7.44 -4.93
N LEU A 258 -10.37 6.69 -5.10
CA LEU A 258 -10.78 6.14 -6.39
C LEU A 258 -11.11 7.24 -7.42
N ARG A 259 -11.69 8.35 -6.97
CA ARG A 259 -11.97 9.51 -7.85
C ARG A 259 -10.67 10.13 -8.36
N GLU A 260 -9.65 10.29 -7.53
CA GLU A 260 -8.34 10.79 -7.94
C GLU A 260 -7.68 9.89 -8.98
N MET A 261 -7.79 8.57 -8.83
CA MET A 261 -7.26 7.61 -9.78
C MET A 261 -7.96 7.71 -11.15
N ARG A 262 -9.26 7.94 -11.15
CA ARG A 262 -10.07 8.05 -12.38
C ARG A 262 -9.83 9.36 -13.15
N GLY A 263 -9.40 10.40 -12.45
CA GLY A 263 -9.05 11.73 -13.02
C GLY A 263 -10.23 12.58 -13.26
#